data_a242349584d7275da524dbbf201e0662
#
_entry.id   a242349584d7275da524dbbf201e0662
#
_cell.length_a   1.000
_cell.length_b   1.000
_cell.length_c   1.000
_cell.angle_alpha   90.00
_cell.angle_beta   90.00
_cell.angle_gamma   90.00
#
_symmetry.space_group_name_H-M   'P 1'
#
loop_
_entity.id
_entity.type
_entity.pdbx_description
1 polymer ?
#
loop_
_entity_poly.entity_id
_entity_poly.type
_entity_poly.pdbx_seq_one_letter_code
_entity_poly.pdbx_strand_id
1 'polypeptide(L)'
;MHSSFDSLIKQYPFPIAEQLRHWAARYPSRIAVVDAKGSLTYSALDLRVDELAARLYSLGLRPGEHVLIQLPNGNAFVILLFALLRLGVIPVLAMPSQRALDIDALMALAQPAAYVIHGESHADLARQMARKHACLRQVLVAGETEGDDFTPLFSLRGERQAWPQPDAAGTALLLLSGGTTGTPKLIPRRHADYSYNFSASAELCGLKPQSVYLAVLPVAHNFPLACPGILGTLACGGKVVLTDSASCDEVMPLIAEQGVTHVALVPALAQLWVQAREWEDSDLSSLRVIQVGGARLDPTLAEQVISTFDCPLQQVFGMAEGLLCFTRLDDPLATVLHSQGRPMSPLDEIHVVDEEENDVAPGETGQLLTRGPYTITGYYRAPEHNARAFTAQGFYRTGDNVRLDEAGNLYVEGRIKEQINRAGEKIAAAEVESVLMRLEDVKDCAVVAAPDKLLGERICAFIIAQRTPSDYQQLRQKLVRMGISAWKIPDQIEFLTHWPLTAVGKVDKKRLTALAIERYRHSAQ
;
A
#
# COMPACT_ATOMS: atom_id res chain seq x y z
N MET A 1 12.40 -21.06 13.51
CA MET A 1 11.96 -19.68 13.31
C MET A 1 12.91 -18.61 13.88
N HIS A 2 13.52 -18.78 15.06
CA HIS A 2 14.43 -17.76 15.61
C HIS A 2 15.71 -17.56 14.78
N SER A 3 16.26 -18.59 14.14
CA SER A 3 17.55 -18.49 13.45
C SER A 3 17.57 -17.56 12.21
N SER A 4 16.49 -17.43 11.46
CA SER A 4 16.45 -16.59 10.25
C SER A 4 16.31 -15.10 10.59
N PHE A 5 15.49 -14.74 11.56
CA PHE A 5 15.34 -13.36 11.99
C PHE A 5 16.55 -12.86 12.79
N ASP A 6 17.13 -13.69 13.64
CA ASP A 6 18.39 -13.37 14.33
C ASP A 6 19.54 -13.12 13.35
N SER A 7 19.54 -13.81 12.21
CA SER A 7 20.47 -13.53 11.11
C SER A 7 20.26 -12.15 10.50
N LEU A 8 18.99 -11.72 10.31
CA LEU A 8 18.68 -10.37 9.81
C LEU A 8 19.12 -9.28 10.79
N ILE A 9 18.93 -9.46 12.10
CA ILE A 9 19.40 -8.48 13.10
C ILE A 9 20.92 -8.33 13.01
N LYS A 10 21.66 -9.41 12.79
CA LYS A 10 23.11 -9.34 12.60
C LYS A 10 23.50 -8.63 11.31
N GLN A 11 22.75 -8.82 10.23
CA GLN A 11 23.00 -8.17 8.94
C GLN A 11 22.57 -6.70 8.94
N TYR A 12 21.47 -6.37 9.64
CA TYR A 12 20.90 -5.03 9.77
C TYR A 12 20.81 -4.63 11.25
N PRO A 13 21.94 -4.39 11.90
CA PRO A 13 22.00 -4.14 13.34
C PRO A 13 21.49 -2.75 13.74
N PHE A 14 21.28 -1.86 12.75
CA PHE A 14 20.86 -0.50 12.99
C PHE A 14 19.38 -0.29 12.64
N PRO A 15 18.63 0.46 13.46
CA PRO A 15 17.31 0.95 13.10
C PRO A 15 17.34 1.73 11.79
N ILE A 16 16.24 1.74 11.04
CA ILE A 16 16.15 2.36 9.71
C ILE A 16 16.62 3.84 9.73
N ALA A 17 16.23 4.60 10.74
CA ALA A 17 16.62 6.00 10.83
C ALA A 17 18.11 6.21 11.16
N GLU A 18 18.78 5.25 11.80
CA GLU A 18 20.23 5.29 12.00
C GLU A 18 20.97 4.94 10.70
N GLN A 19 20.39 4.06 9.87
CA GLN A 19 20.92 3.81 8.53
C GLN A 19 20.92 5.09 7.67
N LEU A 20 19.91 5.98 7.81
CA LEU A 20 19.92 7.27 7.13
C LEU A 20 21.17 8.10 7.46
N ARG A 21 21.64 8.10 8.72
CA ARG A 21 22.90 8.77 9.08
C ARG A 21 24.09 8.19 8.32
N HIS A 22 24.15 6.87 8.19
CA HIS A 22 25.20 6.21 7.42
C HIS A 22 25.13 6.58 5.94
N TRP A 23 23.91 6.64 5.36
CA TRP A 23 23.72 7.08 3.96
C TRP A 23 24.11 8.55 3.79
N ALA A 24 23.75 9.42 4.74
CA ALA A 24 24.11 10.84 4.72
C ALA A 24 25.63 11.06 4.86
N ALA A 25 26.30 10.25 5.67
CA ALA A 25 27.77 10.28 5.77
C ALA A 25 28.44 9.80 4.48
N ARG A 26 27.86 8.80 3.80
CA ARG A 26 28.41 8.23 2.55
C ARG A 26 28.13 9.10 1.32
N TYR A 27 26.98 9.78 1.27
CA TYR A 27 26.50 10.54 0.11
C TYR A 27 26.10 11.99 0.46
N PRO A 28 26.89 12.75 1.22
CA PRO A 28 26.44 13.98 1.88
C PRO A 28 25.86 15.03 0.95
N SER A 29 26.45 15.23 -0.22
CA SER A 29 26.08 16.28 -1.18
C SER A 29 25.10 15.81 -2.27
N ARG A 30 24.79 14.51 -2.33
CA ARG A 30 23.81 14.01 -3.33
C ARG A 30 22.40 14.43 -2.92
N ILE A 31 21.57 14.71 -3.91
CA ILE A 31 20.14 14.92 -3.68
C ILE A 31 19.50 13.59 -3.26
N ALA A 32 18.86 13.60 -2.11
CA ALA A 32 18.11 12.46 -1.57
C ALA A 32 16.65 12.48 -2.01
N VAL A 33 15.97 13.61 -1.81
CA VAL A 33 14.55 13.77 -2.09
C VAL A 33 14.26 15.09 -2.80
N VAL A 34 13.26 15.06 -3.69
CA VAL A 34 12.75 16.23 -4.44
C VAL A 34 11.22 16.18 -4.41
N ASP A 35 10.59 17.33 -4.16
CA ASP A 35 9.15 17.54 -4.39
C ASP A 35 8.93 18.93 -5.00
N ALA A 36 7.68 19.33 -5.20
CA ALA A 36 7.32 20.64 -5.74
C ALA A 36 7.83 21.84 -4.89
N LYS A 37 8.18 21.62 -3.62
CA LYS A 37 8.68 22.65 -2.69
C LYS A 37 10.20 22.75 -2.70
N GLY A 38 10.89 21.82 -3.35
CA GLY A 38 12.34 21.83 -3.50
C GLY A 38 13.03 20.51 -3.20
N SER A 39 14.35 20.55 -3.13
CA SER A 39 15.18 19.37 -2.94
C SER A 39 15.97 19.42 -1.64
N LEU A 40 16.28 18.24 -1.09
CA LEU A 40 17.17 18.06 0.05
C LEU A 40 18.30 17.10 -0.33
N THR A 41 19.53 17.48 0.04
CA THR A 41 20.65 16.52 0.02
C THR A 41 20.50 15.51 1.16
N TYR A 42 21.25 14.40 1.11
CA TYR A 42 21.27 13.43 2.20
C TYR A 42 21.65 14.07 3.54
N SER A 43 22.68 14.95 3.56
CA SER A 43 23.04 15.68 4.79
C SER A 43 21.94 16.62 5.25
N ALA A 44 21.26 17.32 4.34
CA ALA A 44 20.17 18.22 4.68
C ALA A 44 18.95 17.43 5.20
N LEU A 45 18.64 16.29 4.59
CA LEU A 45 17.55 15.41 5.02
C LEU A 45 17.84 14.90 6.45
N ASP A 46 19.03 14.38 6.71
CA ASP A 46 19.41 13.86 8.03
C ASP A 46 19.33 14.94 9.11
N LEU A 47 19.79 16.16 8.80
CA LEU A 47 19.69 17.31 9.71
C LEU A 47 18.22 17.67 10.01
N ARG A 48 17.36 17.74 8.97
CA ARG A 48 15.92 18.02 9.15
C ARG A 48 15.22 16.95 9.97
N VAL A 49 15.62 15.70 9.79
CA VAL A 49 15.13 14.57 10.59
C VAL A 49 15.52 14.72 12.06
N ASP A 50 16.77 15.06 12.34
CA ASP A 50 17.24 15.31 13.72
C ASP A 50 16.51 16.48 14.38
N GLU A 51 16.34 17.60 13.65
CA GLU A 51 15.60 18.76 14.14
C GLU A 51 14.16 18.43 14.48
N LEU A 52 13.46 17.73 13.57
CA LEU A 52 12.06 17.35 13.79
C LEU A 52 11.92 16.33 14.92
N ALA A 53 12.82 15.34 15.02
CA ALA A 53 12.84 14.36 16.10
C ALA A 53 12.97 15.05 17.48
N ALA A 54 13.89 16.01 17.62
CA ALA A 54 14.07 16.77 18.86
C ALA A 54 12.78 17.55 19.24
N ARG A 55 12.14 18.15 18.25
CA ARG A 55 10.88 18.92 18.45
C ARG A 55 9.73 18.01 18.86
N LEU A 56 9.56 16.87 18.21
CA LEU A 56 8.53 15.88 18.55
C LEU A 56 8.74 15.30 19.95
N TYR A 57 9.99 15.06 20.34
CA TYR A 57 10.33 14.65 21.71
C TYR A 57 9.99 15.72 22.74
N SER A 58 10.28 16.98 22.45
CA SER A 58 9.92 18.13 23.30
C SER A 58 8.40 18.32 23.43
N LEU A 59 7.64 17.98 22.37
CA LEU A 59 6.17 17.97 22.36
C LEU A 59 5.58 16.86 23.26
N GLY A 60 6.40 15.92 23.74
CA GLY A 60 6.00 14.86 24.65
C GLY A 60 5.77 13.50 24.00
N LEU A 61 6.14 13.30 22.72
CA LEU A 61 6.12 11.98 22.11
C LEU A 61 7.28 11.12 22.65
N ARG A 62 7.01 9.86 22.90
CA ARG A 62 7.95 8.92 23.53
C ARG A 62 8.08 7.63 22.72
N PRO A 63 9.24 6.93 22.82
CA PRO A 63 9.44 5.63 22.19
C PRO A 63 8.31 4.65 22.50
N GLY A 64 7.86 3.90 21.48
CA GLY A 64 6.77 2.93 21.59
C GLY A 64 5.35 3.51 21.42
N GLU A 65 5.18 4.83 21.46
CA GLU A 65 3.90 5.46 21.13
C GLU A 65 3.63 5.42 19.62
N HIS A 66 2.35 5.44 19.24
CA HIS A 66 1.93 5.48 17.84
C HIS A 66 1.64 6.91 17.40
N VAL A 67 1.94 7.20 16.13
CA VAL A 67 1.53 8.44 15.46
C VAL A 67 0.86 8.08 14.14
N LEU A 68 -0.38 8.49 13.95
CA LEU A 68 -1.08 8.31 12.68
C LEU A 68 -0.62 9.38 11.70
N ILE A 69 -0.16 8.95 10.51
CA ILE A 69 0.28 9.85 9.43
C ILE A 69 -0.71 9.74 8.28
N GLN A 70 -1.30 10.85 7.87
CA GLN A 70 -2.14 10.97 6.68
C GLN A 70 -1.64 12.14 5.83
N LEU A 71 -0.53 11.91 5.13
CA LEU A 71 0.14 12.91 4.30
C LEU A 71 0.23 12.44 2.85
N PRO A 72 0.15 13.36 1.87
CA PRO A 72 0.48 13.06 0.48
C PRO A 72 1.98 12.79 0.32
N ASN A 73 2.37 12.36 -0.88
CA ASN A 73 3.77 12.24 -1.25
C ASN A 73 4.45 13.60 -1.17
N GLY A 74 5.60 13.67 -0.52
CA GLY A 74 6.37 14.90 -0.38
C GLY A 74 7.49 14.79 0.65
N ASN A 75 8.38 15.77 0.65
CA ASN A 75 9.51 15.84 1.59
C ASN A 75 9.04 15.81 3.06
N ALA A 76 7.86 16.40 3.33
CA ALA A 76 7.26 16.40 4.68
C ALA A 76 7.00 14.98 5.20
N PHE A 77 6.46 14.09 4.34
CA PHE A 77 6.25 12.68 4.70
C PHE A 77 7.57 11.99 5.03
N VAL A 78 8.60 12.16 4.18
CA VAL A 78 9.89 11.49 4.37
C VAL A 78 10.59 11.99 5.64
N ILE A 79 10.63 13.30 5.85
CA ILE A 79 11.24 13.88 7.07
C ILE A 79 10.51 13.38 8.32
N LEU A 80 9.18 13.39 8.32
CA LEU A 80 8.37 12.94 9.46
C LEU A 80 8.56 11.44 9.72
N LEU A 81 8.51 10.61 8.69
CA LEU A 81 8.71 9.16 8.81
C LEU A 81 10.04 8.87 9.51
N PHE A 82 11.15 9.41 9.01
CA PHE A 82 12.46 9.19 9.60
C PHE A 82 12.62 9.82 10.99
N ALA A 83 11.98 10.96 11.26
CA ALA A 83 12.01 11.58 12.59
C ALA A 83 11.33 10.72 13.66
N LEU A 84 10.16 10.14 13.34
CA LEU A 84 9.46 9.20 14.22
C LEU A 84 10.26 7.92 14.42
N LEU A 85 10.79 7.33 13.35
CA LEU A 85 11.66 6.15 13.42
C LEU A 85 12.90 6.40 14.27
N ARG A 86 13.47 7.62 14.23
CA ARG A 86 14.64 8.02 15.01
C ARG A 86 14.35 8.12 16.51
N LEU A 87 13.13 8.52 16.85
CA LEU A 87 12.65 8.54 18.23
C LEU A 87 12.23 7.18 18.77
N GLY A 88 12.07 6.17 17.91
CA GLY A 88 11.41 4.92 18.26
C GLY A 88 9.89 5.06 18.47
N VAL A 89 9.30 6.13 17.93
CA VAL A 89 7.87 6.32 17.83
C VAL A 89 7.39 5.58 16.57
N ILE A 90 6.29 4.86 16.67
CA ILE A 90 5.80 3.95 15.63
C ILE A 90 4.81 4.68 14.72
N PRO A 91 5.18 5.04 13.48
CA PRO A 91 4.24 5.59 12.52
C PRO A 91 3.20 4.55 12.08
N VAL A 92 1.94 4.94 12.05
CA VAL A 92 0.81 4.23 11.46
C VAL A 92 0.47 4.93 10.15
N LEU A 93 0.67 4.26 9.03
CA LEU A 93 0.60 4.90 7.72
C LEU A 93 -0.82 4.81 7.15
N ALA A 94 -1.54 5.93 7.16
CA ALA A 94 -2.86 6.07 6.56
C ALA A 94 -2.74 6.64 5.15
N MET A 95 -3.61 6.14 4.24
CA MET A 95 -3.66 6.66 2.87
C MET A 95 -4.30 8.06 2.87
N PRO A 96 -3.80 9.00 2.04
CA PRO A 96 -4.40 10.35 1.94
C PRO A 96 -5.88 10.35 1.57
N SER A 97 -6.33 9.33 0.83
CA SER A 97 -7.71 9.18 0.37
C SER A 97 -8.68 8.61 1.41
N GLN A 98 -8.20 8.11 2.56
CA GLN A 98 -9.04 7.54 3.61
C GLN A 98 -9.92 8.61 4.29
N ARG A 99 -11.13 8.21 4.69
CA ARG A 99 -12.16 9.08 5.27
C ARG A 99 -12.50 8.65 6.69
N ALA A 100 -13.54 9.27 7.23
CA ALA A 100 -13.90 9.18 8.65
C ALA A 100 -14.04 7.75 9.17
N LEU A 101 -14.67 6.84 8.42
CA LEU A 101 -14.84 5.45 8.85
C LEU A 101 -13.51 4.70 8.98
N ASP A 102 -12.63 4.89 8.00
CA ASP A 102 -11.31 4.25 8.01
C ASP A 102 -10.43 4.81 9.12
N ILE A 103 -10.36 6.14 9.21
CA ILE A 103 -9.51 6.81 10.22
C ILE A 103 -10.02 6.53 11.62
N ASP A 104 -11.33 6.53 11.85
CA ASP A 104 -11.92 6.16 13.14
C ASP A 104 -11.53 4.75 13.60
N ALA A 105 -11.61 3.78 12.68
CA ALA A 105 -11.19 2.41 12.95
C ALA A 105 -9.69 2.30 13.27
N LEU A 106 -8.84 3.06 12.56
CA LEU A 106 -7.41 3.11 12.81
C LEU A 106 -7.10 3.76 14.17
N MET A 107 -7.79 4.86 14.52
CA MET A 107 -7.67 5.51 15.81
C MET A 107 -8.03 4.56 16.96
N ALA A 108 -9.13 3.81 16.80
CA ALA A 108 -9.57 2.86 17.82
C ALA A 108 -8.55 1.71 18.00
N LEU A 109 -7.97 1.21 16.91
CA LEU A 109 -7.04 0.08 16.93
C LEU A 109 -5.65 0.48 17.39
N ALA A 110 -5.07 1.53 16.81
CA ALA A 110 -3.71 1.96 17.07
C ALA A 110 -3.58 2.83 18.32
N GLN A 111 -4.63 3.55 18.70
CA GLN A 111 -4.64 4.51 19.82
C GLN A 111 -3.46 5.50 19.75
N PRO A 112 -3.32 6.26 18.65
CA PRO A 112 -2.17 7.12 18.45
C PRO A 112 -2.17 8.30 19.41
N ALA A 113 -0.97 8.69 19.88
CA ALA A 113 -0.76 9.87 20.71
C ALA A 113 -0.88 11.17 19.89
N ALA A 114 -0.54 11.10 18.60
CA ALA A 114 -0.67 12.23 17.69
C ALA A 114 -1.22 11.80 16.32
N TYR A 115 -1.86 12.73 15.63
CA TYR A 115 -2.34 12.60 14.27
C TYR A 115 -1.74 13.71 13.42
N VAL A 116 -1.07 13.35 12.33
CA VAL A 116 -0.42 14.29 11.40
C VAL A 116 -1.19 14.33 10.10
N ILE A 117 -1.68 15.50 9.74
CA ILE A 117 -2.49 15.75 8.54
C ILE A 117 -1.82 16.75 7.60
N HIS A 118 -2.32 16.82 6.37
CA HIS A 118 -1.90 17.80 5.38
C HIS A 118 -2.96 18.91 5.21
N GLY A 119 -2.63 20.11 5.70
CA GLY A 119 -3.41 21.33 5.49
C GLY A 119 -4.91 21.21 5.79
N GLU A 120 -5.69 22.03 5.11
CA GLU A 120 -7.15 22.11 5.30
C GLU A 120 -7.92 20.84 4.86
N SER A 121 -7.36 20.06 3.93
CA SER A 121 -8.07 18.92 3.32
C SER A 121 -8.54 17.86 4.32
N HIS A 122 -7.91 17.78 5.50
CA HIS A 122 -8.23 16.80 6.55
C HIS A 122 -8.59 17.48 7.89
N ALA A 123 -8.70 18.81 7.95
CA ALA A 123 -8.88 19.56 9.18
C ALA A 123 -10.17 19.15 9.93
N ASP A 124 -11.30 19.10 9.23
CA ASP A 124 -12.57 18.70 9.86
C ASP A 124 -12.57 17.27 10.36
N LEU A 125 -11.94 16.37 9.60
CA LEU A 125 -11.75 14.98 10.01
C LEU A 125 -10.91 14.92 11.29
N ALA A 126 -9.81 15.67 11.34
CA ALA A 126 -8.94 15.70 12.51
C ALA A 126 -9.64 16.26 13.76
N ARG A 127 -10.45 17.33 13.61
CA ARG A 127 -11.31 17.87 14.69
C ARG A 127 -12.30 16.83 15.21
N GLN A 128 -12.93 16.08 14.28
CA GLN A 128 -13.83 14.99 14.63
C GLN A 128 -13.13 13.90 15.42
N MET A 129 -11.94 13.45 14.97
CA MET A 129 -11.16 12.41 15.64
C MET A 129 -10.66 12.86 16.99
N ALA A 130 -10.19 14.10 17.14
CA ALA A 130 -9.73 14.66 18.41
C ALA A 130 -10.84 14.73 19.49
N ARG A 131 -12.09 14.97 19.07
CA ARG A 131 -13.25 14.96 19.98
C ARG A 131 -13.64 13.54 20.41
N LYS A 132 -13.44 12.55 19.54
CA LYS A 132 -13.90 11.18 19.75
C LYS A 132 -12.90 10.30 20.48
N HIS A 133 -11.61 10.51 20.25
CA HIS A 133 -10.54 9.64 20.74
C HIS A 133 -9.66 10.34 21.79
N ALA A 134 -9.88 10.01 23.06
CA ALA A 134 -9.14 10.60 24.19
C ALA A 134 -7.63 10.27 24.20
N CYS A 135 -7.19 9.24 23.46
CA CYS A 135 -5.78 8.94 23.31
C CYS A 135 -5.03 10.00 22.48
N LEU A 136 -5.73 10.72 21.61
CA LEU A 136 -5.15 11.71 20.72
C LEU A 136 -4.88 13.01 21.49
N ARG A 137 -3.60 13.23 21.83
CA ARG A 137 -3.14 14.40 22.57
C ARG A 137 -2.81 15.59 21.68
N GLN A 138 -2.43 15.34 20.44
CA GLN A 138 -1.94 16.35 19.49
C GLN A 138 -2.45 16.08 18.08
N VAL A 139 -2.87 17.16 17.40
CA VAL A 139 -3.02 17.17 15.94
C VAL A 139 -1.96 18.08 15.37
N LEU A 140 -1.12 17.53 14.48
CA LEU A 140 -0.03 18.25 13.82
C LEU A 140 -0.36 18.44 12.35
N VAL A 141 0.04 19.57 11.78
CA VAL A 141 -0.24 19.90 10.39
C VAL A 141 1.05 20.14 9.62
N ALA A 142 1.19 19.41 8.51
CA ALA A 142 2.23 19.64 7.50
C ALA A 142 1.61 20.46 6.35
N GLY A 143 1.87 21.76 6.33
CA GLY A 143 1.30 22.71 5.37
C GLY A 143 0.61 23.89 6.06
N GLU A 144 -0.09 24.68 5.27
CA GLU A 144 -0.84 25.84 5.77
C GLU A 144 -2.22 25.40 6.26
N THR A 145 -2.68 25.99 7.37
CA THR A 145 -4.05 25.85 7.88
C THR A 145 -4.59 27.21 8.28
N GLU A 146 -5.90 27.37 8.16
CA GLU A 146 -6.61 28.49 8.75
C GLU A 146 -6.98 28.16 10.19
N GLY A 147 -6.63 29.05 11.14
CA GLY A 147 -6.97 28.93 12.57
C GLY A 147 -5.86 28.31 13.43
N ASP A 148 -6.04 28.44 14.76
CA ASP A 148 -5.07 28.05 15.78
C ASP A 148 -5.33 26.65 16.40
N ASP A 149 -6.22 25.86 15.81
CA ASP A 149 -6.65 24.57 16.37
C ASP A 149 -5.57 23.49 16.32
N PHE A 150 -4.57 23.64 15.45
CA PHE A 150 -3.56 22.64 15.19
C PHE A 150 -2.16 23.20 15.33
N THR A 151 -1.23 22.34 15.67
CA THR A 151 0.18 22.71 15.79
C THR A 151 0.90 22.50 14.46
N PRO A 152 1.44 23.56 13.83
CA PRO A 152 2.21 23.41 12.59
C PRO A 152 3.46 22.57 12.83
N LEU A 153 3.61 21.46 12.07
CA LEU A 153 4.66 20.45 12.27
C LEU A 153 6.07 21.05 12.23
N PHE A 154 6.33 21.94 11.26
CA PHE A 154 7.65 22.53 11.06
C PHE A 154 7.91 23.82 11.85
N SER A 155 6.89 24.35 12.53
CA SER A 155 7.04 25.49 13.46
C SER A 155 7.29 25.08 14.90
N LEU A 156 7.25 23.78 15.20
CA LEU A 156 7.58 23.24 16.50
C LEU A 156 8.98 23.72 16.94
N ARG A 157 9.11 24.06 18.21
CA ARG A 157 10.41 24.35 18.83
C ARG A 157 10.82 23.19 19.72
N GLY A 158 12.10 22.89 19.78
CA GLY A 158 12.63 21.85 20.65
C GLY A 158 14.12 21.93 20.72
N GLU A 159 14.69 21.63 21.88
CA GLU A 159 16.11 21.56 22.09
C GLU A 159 16.60 20.14 21.79
N ARG A 160 17.84 20.03 21.31
CA ARG A 160 18.48 18.72 21.15
C ARG A 160 18.63 18.07 22.53
N GLN A 161 18.00 16.92 22.70
CA GLN A 161 18.09 16.10 23.90
C GLN A 161 18.49 14.68 23.49
N ALA A 162 19.10 13.96 24.43
CA ALA A 162 19.32 12.52 24.23
C ALA A 162 18.01 11.75 24.47
N TRP A 163 17.71 10.82 23.60
CA TRP A 163 16.62 9.85 23.76
C TRP A 163 17.13 8.42 23.56
N PRO A 164 16.43 7.41 24.12
CA PRO A 164 16.80 6.02 23.91
C PRO A 164 16.79 5.67 22.42
N GLN A 165 17.82 4.99 21.95
CA GLN A 165 17.85 4.48 20.58
C GLN A 165 16.87 3.31 20.45
N PRO A 166 16.08 3.23 19.36
CA PRO A 166 15.21 2.07 19.11
C PRO A 166 16.04 0.81 18.84
N ASP A 167 15.45 -0.34 19.16
CA ASP A 167 16.05 -1.64 18.88
C ASP A 167 15.77 -2.05 17.43
N ALA A 168 16.76 -2.60 16.72
CA ALA A 168 16.63 -3.14 15.38
C ALA A 168 15.60 -4.29 15.30
N ALA A 169 15.38 -5.02 16.37
CA ALA A 169 14.33 -6.04 16.51
C ALA A 169 12.94 -5.45 16.77
N GLY A 170 12.85 -4.18 17.16
CA GLY A 170 11.60 -3.50 17.49
C GLY A 170 10.74 -3.21 16.26
N THR A 171 9.45 -2.94 16.52
CA THR A 171 8.52 -2.50 15.48
C THR A 171 8.93 -1.11 14.97
N ALA A 172 9.19 -1.01 13.67
CA ALA A 172 9.51 0.24 13.00
C ALA A 172 8.26 1.03 12.66
N LEU A 173 7.28 0.37 12.04
CA LEU A 173 6.05 1.02 11.55
C LEU A 173 4.90 0.03 11.44
N LEU A 174 3.70 0.55 11.32
CA LEU A 174 2.48 -0.22 11.06
C LEU A 174 1.92 0.17 9.69
N LEU A 175 1.86 -0.81 8.78
CA LEU A 175 1.19 -0.69 7.49
C LEU A 175 -0.26 -1.13 7.60
N LEU A 176 -1.06 -0.72 6.62
CA LEU A 176 -2.43 -1.18 6.49
C LEU A 176 -2.52 -2.42 5.62
N SER A 177 -3.26 -3.41 6.09
CA SER A 177 -3.71 -4.52 5.24
C SER A 177 -4.99 -4.10 4.52
N GLY A 178 -5.11 -4.43 3.25
CA GLY A 178 -6.38 -4.40 2.51
C GLY A 178 -7.31 -5.48 3.04
N GLY A 179 -7.95 -5.24 4.20
CA GLY A 179 -8.65 -6.24 5.00
C GLY A 179 -9.79 -6.95 4.25
N THR A 180 -9.81 -8.29 4.30
CA THR A 180 -10.89 -9.14 3.75
C THR A 180 -12.13 -9.23 4.66
N THR A 181 -12.10 -8.65 5.87
CA THR A 181 -13.11 -8.87 6.94
C THR A 181 -13.76 -7.58 7.43
N GLY A 182 -13.67 -6.48 6.70
CA GLY A 182 -14.33 -5.22 7.04
C GLY A 182 -13.69 -4.40 8.17
N THR A 183 -12.81 -4.98 8.97
CA THR A 183 -12.04 -4.25 9.99
C THR A 183 -10.60 -4.09 9.51
N PRO A 184 -10.05 -2.86 9.48
CA PRO A 184 -8.66 -2.65 9.09
C PRO A 184 -7.72 -3.42 10.04
N LYS A 185 -6.67 -3.98 9.48
CA LYS A 185 -5.62 -4.67 10.23
C LYS A 185 -4.31 -3.94 10.07
N LEU A 186 -3.56 -3.88 11.14
CA LEU A 186 -2.25 -3.26 11.14
C LEU A 186 -1.15 -4.31 11.06
N ILE A 187 -0.26 -4.13 10.10
CA ILE A 187 0.86 -5.02 9.79
C ILE A 187 2.11 -4.44 10.44
N PRO A 188 2.62 -5.05 11.51
CA PRO A 188 3.84 -4.59 12.15
C PRO A 188 5.06 -5.01 11.33
N ARG A 189 5.86 -4.01 10.91
CA ARG A 189 7.16 -4.26 10.29
C ARG A 189 8.25 -3.87 11.28
N ARG A 190 9.24 -4.74 11.46
CA ARG A 190 10.38 -4.48 12.35
C ARG A 190 11.51 -3.81 11.58
N HIS A 191 12.37 -3.09 12.26
CA HIS A 191 13.47 -2.38 11.61
C HIS A 191 14.35 -3.32 10.77
N ALA A 192 14.77 -4.46 11.31
CA ALA A 192 15.66 -5.39 10.61
C ALA A 192 14.96 -6.09 9.42
N ASP A 193 13.72 -6.57 9.59
CA ASP A 193 13.01 -7.24 8.49
C ASP A 193 12.70 -6.29 7.33
N TYR A 194 12.33 -5.07 7.65
CA TYR A 194 12.01 -4.07 6.62
C TYR A 194 13.27 -3.54 5.92
N SER A 195 14.40 -3.44 6.67
CA SER A 195 15.70 -3.14 6.07
C SER A 195 16.15 -4.19 5.08
N TYR A 196 15.97 -5.46 5.39
CA TYR A 196 16.20 -6.56 4.44
C TYR A 196 15.29 -6.43 3.23
N ASN A 197 13.99 -6.23 3.46
CA ASN A 197 12.98 -6.11 2.41
C ASN A 197 13.35 -5.06 1.36
N PHE A 198 13.60 -3.80 1.77
CA PHE A 198 13.90 -2.75 0.80
C PHE A 198 15.32 -2.86 0.22
N SER A 199 16.30 -3.39 0.95
CA SER A 199 17.66 -3.54 0.44
C SER A 199 17.76 -4.65 -0.60
N ALA A 200 17.20 -5.83 -0.31
CA ALA A 200 17.20 -6.96 -1.24
C ALA A 200 16.38 -6.66 -2.50
N SER A 201 15.23 -5.99 -2.37
CA SER A 201 14.47 -5.55 -3.54
C SER A 201 15.22 -4.48 -4.36
N ALA A 202 15.94 -3.57 -3.72
CA ALA A 202 16.74 -2.57 -4.43
C ALA A 202 17.87 -3.20 -5.25
N GLU A 203 18.55 -4.20 -4.71
CA GLU A 203 19.58 -4.96 -5.41
C GLU A 203 18.98 -5.72 -6.60
N LEU A 204 17.87 -6.43 -6.39
CA LEU A 204 17.17 -7.20 -7.42
C LEU A 204 16.65 -6.31 -8.57
N CYS A 205 16.19 -5.10 -8.26
CA CYS A 205 15.72 -4.13 -9.24
C CYS A 205 16.85 -3.31 -9.88
N GLY A 206 18.11 -3.59 -9.55
CA GLY A 206 19.27 -2.94 -10.14
C GLY A 206 19.46 -1.49 -9.75
N LEU A 207 18.93 -1.06 -8.59
CA LEU A 207 19.12 0.30 -8.09
C LEU A 207 20.60 0.57 -7.77
N LYS A 208 21.04 1.78 -8.14
CA LYS A 208 22.41 2.27 -7.97
C LYS A 208 22.38 3.72 -7.45
N PRO A 209 23.51 4.27 -7.00
CA PRO A 209 23.54 5.68 -6.59
C PRO A 209 23.05 6.68 -7.65
N GLN A 210 23.12 6.32 -8.93
CA GLN A 210 22.64 7.16 -10.04
C GLN A 210 21.16 7.00 -10.33
N SER A 211 20.49 6.04 -9.70
CA SER A 211 19.07 5.80 -9.91
C SER A 211 18.22 6.95 -9.39
N VAL A 212 17.17 7.26 -10.13
CA VAL A 212 16.15 8.24 -9.79
C VAL A 212 14.80 7.54 -9.77
N TYR A 213 14.20 7.41 -8.60
CA TYR A 213 12.91 6.75 -8.40
C TYR A 213 11.80 7.80 -8.32
N LEU A 214 10.75 7.65 -9.13
CA LEU A 214 9.57 8.50 -9.06
C LEU A 214 8.46 7.80 -8.27
N ALA A 215 8.03 8.42 -7.20
CA ALA A 215 6.91 7.97 -6.38
C ALA A 215 5.61 8.65 -6.83
N VAL A 216 4.87 8.01 -7.74
CA VAL A 216 3.53 8.44 -8.19
C VAL A 216 2.41 7.77 -7.39
N LEU A 217 2.66 6.57 -6.86
CA LEU A 217 1.73 5.88 -5.97
C LEU A 217 1.88 6.43 -4.54
N PRO A 218 0.81 6.40 -3.72
CA PRO A 218 0.89 6.89 -2.33
C PRO A 218 1.96 6.16 -1.51
N VAL A 219 2.96 6.90 -1.03
CA VAL A 219 4.10 6.33 -0.29
C VAL A 219 3.74 5.75 1.10
N ALA A 220 2.53 5.96 1.56
CA ALA A 220 1.97 5.24 2.71
C ALA A 220 1.69 3.75 2.42
N HIS A 221 1.68 3.33 1.14
CA HIS A 221 1.53 1.95 0.72
C HIS A 221 2.90 1.25 0.62
N ASN A 222 2.93 -0.06 0.97
CA ASN A 222 4.18 -0.85 0.99
C ASN A 222 4.94 -0.84 -0.34
N PHE A 223 4.24 -0.89 -1.48
CA PHE A 223 4.86 -1.00 -2.80
C PHE A 223 5.77 0.20 -3.12
N PRO A 224 5.30 1.45 -3.15
CA PRO A 224 6.17 2.61 -3.37
C PRO A 224 7.06 2.96 -2.17
N LEU A 225 6.78 2.43 -0.98
CA LEU A 225 7.60 2.67 0.20
C LEU A 225 8.87 1.82 0.23
N ALA A 226 8.77 0.50 -0.05
CA ALA A 226 9.85 -0.45 0.25
C ALA A 226 10.01 -1.62 -0.74
N CYS A 227 9.44 -1.57 -1.99
CA CYS A 227 9.55 -2.68 -2.93
C CYS A 227 10.07 -2.28 -4.34
N PRO A 228 11.29 -1.75 -4.50
CA PRO A 228 12.22 -1.20 -3.54
C PRO A 228 11.80 0.15 -2.98
N GLY A 229 11.01 0.93 -3.74
CA GLY A 229 10.39 2.18 -3.36
C GLY A 229 11.37 3.25 -2.89
N ILE A 230 10.85 4.18 -2.07
CA ILE A 230 11.66 5.31 -1.58
C ILE A 230 12.77 4.84 -0.64
N LEU A 231 12.50 3.84 0.22
CA LEU A 231 13.51 3.36 1.20
C LEU A 231 14.67 2.64 0.51
N GLY A 232 14.39 1.75 -0.46
CA GLY A 232 15.44 1.06 -1.22
C GLY A 232 16.28 2.02 -2.06
N THR A 233 15.64 3.04 -2.64
CA THR A 233 16.36 4.08 -3.41
C THR A 233 17.29 4.88 -2.52
N LEU A 234 16.83 5.33 -1.35
CA LEU A 234 17.66 6.05 -0.39
C LEU A 234 18.81 5.18 0.13
N ALA A 235 18.58 3.90 0.39
CA ALA A 235 19.61 2.97 0.85
C ALA A 235 20.75 2.82 -0.15
N CYS A 236 20.47 2.91 -1.45
CA CYS A 236 21.48 2.86 -2.51
C CYS A 236 22.18 4.20 -2.78
N GLY A 237 21.79 5.29 -2.15
CA GLY A 237 22.31 6.65 -2.44
C GLY A 237 21.68 7.29 -3.67
N GLY A 238 20.55 6.77 -4.14
CA GLY A 238 19.75 7.29 -5.27
C GLY A 238 18.93 8.53 -4.89
N LYS A 239 18.27 9.11 -5.89
CA LYS A 239 17.37 10.25 -5.75
C LYS A 239 15.93 9.79 -5.79
N VAL A 240 15.11 10.27 -4.87
CA VAL A 240 13.66 10.07 -4.86
C VAL A 240 12.97 11.35 -5.31
N VAL A 241 12.11 11.25 -6.30
CA VAL A 241 11.21 12.32 -6.76
C VAL A 241 9.81 11.99 -6.28
N LEU A 242 9.18 12.92 -5.58
CA LEU A 242 7.88 12.75 -4.93
C LEU A 242 6.86 13.67 -5.61
N THR A 243 5.76 13.10 -6.06
CA THR A 243 4.61 13.87 -6.59
C THR A 243 3.33 13.37 -5.94
N ASP A 244 2.40 14.27 -5.67
CA ASP A 244 1.04 13.96 -5.20
C ASP A 244 0.04 13.82 -6.36
N SER A 245 0.49 14.09 -7.59
CA SER A 245 -0.27 13.89 -8.81
C SER A 245 0.12 12.60 -9.52
N ALA A 246 -0.88 11.90 -10.08
CA ALA A 246 -0.69 10.78 -11.01
C ALA A 246 -1.08 11.14 -12.45
N SER A 247 -1.39 12.43 -12.71
CA SER A 247 -1.79 12.91 -14.04
C SER A 247 -0.61 12.85 -15.01
N CYS A 248 -0.84 12.28 -16.20
CA CYS A 248 0.21 12.02 -17.18
C CYS A 248 0.88 13.31 -17.67
N ASP A 249 0.10 14.39 -17.83
CA ASP A 249 0.55 15.73 -18.24
C ASP A 249 1.44 16.44 -17.21
N GLU A 250 1.43 15.99 -15.94
CA GLU A 250 2.34 16.47 -14.91
C GLU A 250 3.53 15.52 -14.71
N VAL A 251 3.24 14.22 -14.75
CA VAL A 251 4.24 13.19 -14.40
C VAL A 251 5.24 12.95 -15.52
N MET A 252 4.83 12.92 -16.79
CA MET A 252 5.75 12.67 -17.91
C MET A 252 6.78 13.79 -18.12
N PRO A 253 6.41 15.08 -18.08
CA PRO A 253 7.40 16.16 -18.04
C PRO A 253 8.36 16.07 -16.85
N LEU A 254 7.85 15.67 -15.67
CA LEU A 254 8.68 15.48 -14.47
C LEU A 254 9.69 14.33 -14.63
N ILE A 255 9.33 13.25 -15.35
CA ILE A 255 10.27 12.17 -15.70
C ILE A 255 11.42 12.72 -16.53
N ALA A 256 11.11 13.50 -17.57
CA ALA A 256 12.11 14.12 -18.43
C ALA A 256 13.00 15.10 -17.65
N GLU A 257 12.41 16.01 -16.88
CA GLU A 257 13.11 17.04 -16.12
C GLU A 257 14.06 16.43 -15.08
N GLN A 258 13.59 15.44 -14.33
CA GLN A 258 14.33 14.87 -13.22
C GLN A 258 15.24 13.71 -13.62
N GLY A 259 15.15 13.22 -14.87
CA GLY A 259 15.89 12.07 -15.38
C GLY A 259 15.52 10.79 -14.64
N VAL A 260 14.22 10.55 -14.47
CA VAL A 260 13.69 9.38 -13.74
C VAL A 260 14.11 8.10 -14.43
N THR A 261 14.61 7.15 -13.64
CA THR A 261 15.06 5.84 -14.14
C THR A 261 14.14 4.69 -13.73
N HIS A 262 13.44 4.82 -12.61
CA HIS A 262 12.59 3.76 -12.05
C HIS A 262 11.25 4.34 -11.60
N VAL A 263 10.19 3.63 -11.89
CA VAL A 263 8.83 3.97 -11.45
C VAL A 263 8.03 2.71 -11.17
N ALA A 264 7.15 2.78 -10.18
CA ALA A 264 6.20 1.72 -9.88
C ALA A 264 4.77 2.17 -10.19
N LEU A 265 4.02 1.33 -10.91
CA LEU A 265 2.65 1.58 -11.35
C LEU A 265 1.73 0.42 -10.93
N VAL A 266 0.45 0.70 -10.88
CA VAL A 266 -0.60 -0.34 -10.91
C VAL A 266 -1.07 -0.51 -12.36
N PRO A 267 -1.68 -1.66 -12.74
CA PRO A 267 -2.10 -1.90 -14.12
C PRO A 267 -2.97 -0.80 -14.73
N ALA A 268 -3.92 -0.28 -13.95
CA ALA A 268 -4.80 0.82 -14.40
C ALA A 268 -4.00 2.09 -14.75
N LEU A 269 -3.00 2.44 -13.95
CA LEU A 269 -2.17 3.61 -14.23
C LEU A 269 -1.22 3.35 -15.41
N ALA A 270 -0.68 2.13 -15.53
CA ALA A 270 0.14 1.73 -16.68
C ALA A 270 -0.65 1.84 -18.00
N GLN A 271 -1.91 1.43 -18.01
CA GLN A 271 -2.80 1.58 -19.17
C GLN A 271 -3.02 3.06 -19.53
N LEU A 272 -3.29 3.91 -18.53
CA LEU A 272 -3.42 5.36 -18.77
C LEU A 272 -2.14 5.98 -19.34
N TRP A 273 -0.98 5.56 -18.87
CA TRP A 273 0.31 6.03 -19.36
C TRP A 273 0.58 5.61 -20.80
N VAL A 274 0.24 4.36 -21.16
CA VAL A 274 0.34 3.87 -22.55
C VAL A 274 -0.56 4.72 -23.46
N GLN A 275 -1.81 4.98 -23.06
CA GLN A 275 -2.73 5.81 -23.83
C GLN A 275 -2.24 7.26 -23.94
N ALA A 276 -1.69 7.84 -22.86
CA ALA A 276 -1.22 9.22 -22.86
C ALA A 276 -0.11 9.49 -23.89
N ARG A 277 0.67 8.47 -24.27
CA ARG A 277 1.71 8.62 -25.32
C ARG A 277 1.16 8.94 -26.71
N GLU A 278 -0.15 8.89 -26.92
CA GLU A 278 -0.77 9.35 -28.17
C GLU A 278 -0.75 10.89 -28.32
N TRP A 279 -0.65 11.64 -27.22
CA TRP A 279 -0.70 13.11 -27.22
C TRP A 279 0.38 13.78 -26.36
N GLU A 280 1.07 13.03 -25.52
CA GLU A 280 2.12 13.49 -24.63
C GLU A 280 3.48 12.99 -25.15
N ASP A 281 4.41 13.90 -25.48
CA ASP A 281 5.65 13.62 -26.21
C ASP A 281 6.93 13.87 -25.40
N SER A 282 6.84 14.05 -24.07
CA SER A 282 8.01 14.21 -23.19
C SER A 282 9.05 13.11 -23.43
N ASP A 283 10.31 13.46 -23.31
CA ASP A 283 11.43 12.53 -23.42
C ASP A 283 11.49 11.60 -22.20
N LEU A 284 11.13 10.34 -22.39
CA LEU A 284 11.15 9.31 -21.36
C LEU A 284 12.37 8.35 -21.48
N SER A 285 13.35 8.69 -22.31
CA SER A 285 14.53 7.85 -22.58
C SER A 285 15.43 7.57 -21.37
N SER A 286 15.22 8.32 -20.27
CA SER A 286 15.89 8.08 -18.99
C SER A 286 15.38 6.83 -18.26
N LEU A 287 14.15 6.36 -18.53
CA LEU A 287 13.57 5.19 -17.89
C LEU A 287 14.43 3.94 -18.14
N ARG A 288 14.62 3.15 -17.10
CA ARG A 288 15.37 1.90 -17.12
C ARG A 288 14.54 0.71 -16.65
N VAL A 289 13.57 0.94 -15.77
CA VAL A 289 12.68 -0.10 -15.26
C VAL A 289 11.32 0.52 -14.95
N ILE A 290 10.27 -0.06 -15.51
CA ILE A 290 8.89 0.16 -15.08
C ILE A 290 8.45 -1.08 -14.31
N GLN A 291 8.08 -0.88 -13.05
CA GLN A 291 7.49 -1.94 -12.24
C GLN A 291 5.96 -1.86 -12.32
N VAL A 292 5.30 -3.00 -12.48
CA VAL A 292 3.83 -3.06 -12.40
C VAL A 292 3.43 -4.14 -11.40
N GLY A 293 2.61 -3.73 -10.43
CA GLY A 293 2.17 -4.60 -9.34
C GLY A 293 0.85 -4.16 -8.71
N GLY A 294 0.45 -4.81 -7.62
CA GLY A 294 -0.80 -4.54 -6.89
C GLY A 294 -2.02 -5.27 -7.43
N ALA A 295 -2.04 -5.60 -8.72
CA ALA A 295 -3.03 -6.46 -9.38
C ALA A 295 -2.35 -7.26 -10.49
N ARG A 296 -3.04 -8.30 -11.00
CA ARG A 296 -2.55 -9.06 -12.16
C ARG A 296 -2.50 -8.16 -13.40
N LEU A 297 -1.35 -8.14 -14.06
CA LEU A 297 -1.16 -7.41 -15.31
C LEU A 297 -1.62 -8.29 -16.49
N ASP A 298 -2.43 -7.72 -17.39
CA ASP A 298 -2.80 -8.38 -18.64
C ASP A 298 -1.57 -8.46 -19.56
N PRO A 299 -1.30 -9.64 -20.20
CA PRO A 299 -0.14 -9.81 -21.07
C PRO A 299 -0.09 -8.82 -22.24
N THR A 300 -1.24 -8.46 -22.82
CA THR A 300 -1.32 -7.48 -23.91
C THR A 300 -0.89 -6.10 -23.44
N LEU A 301 -1.34 -5.70 -22.24
CA LEU A 301 -0.90 -4.45 -21.63
C LEU A 301 0.59 -4.48 -21.27
N ALA A 302 1.10 -5.63 -20.81
CA ALA A 302 2.52 -5.80 -20.55
C ALA A 302 3.38 -5.59 -21.81
N GLU A 303 2.98 -6.15 -22.95
CA GLU A 303 3.61 -5.92 -24.25
C GLU A 303 3.55 -4.44 -24.67
N GLN A 304 2.39 -3.80 -24.48
CA GLN A 304 2.21 -2.39 -24.78
C GLN A 304 3.12 -1.50 -23.92
N VAL A 305 3.26 -1.79 -22.63
CA VAL A 305 4.18 -1.04 -21.74
C VAL A 305 5.61 -1.14 -22.25
N ILE A 306 6.08 -2.36 -22.55
CA ILE A 306 7.46 -2.57 -23.05
C ILE A 306 7.68 -1.81 -24.36
N SER A 307 6.77 -1.96 -25.33
CA SER A 307 6.92 -1.36 -26.66
C SER A 307 6.76 0.15 -26.65
N THR A 308 5.87 0.70 -25.81
CA THR A 308 5.60 2.13 -25.75
C THR A 308 6.73 2.92 -25.08
N PHE A 309 7.32 2.36 -24.02
CA PHE A 309 8.34 3.04 -23.24
C PHE A 309 9.78 2.62 -23.57
N ASP A 310 9.95 1.64 -24.44
CA ASP A 310 11.26 1.05 -24.80
C ASP A 310 12.12 0.76 -23.56
N CYS A 311 11.49 0.16 -22.54
CA CYS A 311 12.03 0.03 -21.19
C CYS A 311 11.66 -1.35 -20.61
N PRO A 312 12.59 -2.04 -19.91
CA PRO A 312 12.29 -3.27 -19.21
C PRO A 312 11.11 -3.14 -18.26
N LEU A 313 10.16 -4.07 -18.37
CA LEU A 313 9.06 -4.26 -17.45
C LEU A 313 9.44 -5.28 -16.38
N GLN A 314 9.13 -4.97 -15.13
CA GLN A 314 9.23 -5.90 -14.01
C GLN A 314 7.86 -6.08 -13.37
N GLN A 315 7.26 -7.28 -13.49
CA GLN A 315 6.05 -7.59 -12.74
C GLN A 315 6.37 -7.84 -11.28
N VAL A 316 5.53 -7.32 -10.39
CA VAL A 316 5.70 -7.44 -8.94
C VAL A 316 4.42 -7.99 -8.32
N PHE A 317 4.51 -9.18 -7.73
CA PHE A 317 3.51 -9.71 -6.83
C PHE A 317 4.02 -9.62 -5.41
N GLY A 318 3.20 -9.13 -4.51
CA GLY A 318 3.61 -9.06 -3.12
C GLY A 318 2.52 -8.55 -2.19
N MET A 319 2.86 -8.58 -0.92
CA MET A 319 1.97 -8.19 0.16
C MET A 319 2.77 -7.49 1.26
N ALA A 320 2.11 -6.59 1.98
CA ALA A 320 2.74 -5.87 3.09
C ALA A 320 3.09 -6.81 4.25
N GLU A 321 2.44 -7.95 4.31
CA GLU A 321 2.69 -9.03 5.30
C GLU A 321 4.02 -9.75 5.09
N GLY A 322 4.60 -9.69 3.88
CA GLY A 322 5.90 -10.35 3.65
C GLY A 322 6.25 -10.60 2.21
N LEU A 323 5.99 -11.79 1.69
CA LEU A 323 6.44 -12.27 0.39
C LEU A 323 6.38 -11.22 -0.72
N LEU A 324 7.51 -11.06 -1.40
CA LEU A 324 7.63 -10.30 -2.63
C LEU A 324 8.18 -11.22 -3.73
N CYS A 325 7.50 -11.26 -4.86
CA CYS A 325 7.96 -11.92 -6.08
C CYS A 325 8.16 -10.88 -7.17
N PHE A 326 9.22 -11.04 -7.95
CA PHE A 326 9.55 -10.17 -9.07
C PHE A 326 9.93 -11.01 -10.28
N THR A 327 9.53 -10.61 -11.48
CA THR A 327 10.26 -11.03 -12.67
C THR A 327 11.67 -10.45 -12.63
N ARG A 328 12.66 -11.16 -13.14
CA ARG A 328 14.05 -10.67 -13.19
C ARG A 328 14.25 -9.84 -14.45
N LEU A 329 15.22 -8.92 -14.40
CA LEU A 329 15.51 -8.03 -15.54
C LEU A 329 16.09 -8.78 -16.75
N ASP A 330 16.60 -9.98 -16.54
CA ASP A 330 17.15 -10.90 -17.54
C ASP A 330 16.22 -12.09 -17.83
N ASP A 331 15.01 -12.12 -17.29
CA ASP A 331 14.04 -13.18 -17.58
C ASP A 331 13.62 -13.15 -19.07
N PRO A 332 13.32 -14.29 -19.68
CA PRO A 332 12.74 -14.35 -21.02
C PRO A 332 11.42 -13.55 -21.10
N LEU A 333 11.16 -12.92 -22.25
CA LEU A 333 9.95 -12.11 -22.46
C LEU A 333 8.66 -12.86 -22.09
N ALA A 334 8.55 -14.14 -22.43
CA ALA A 334 7.40 -14.96 -22.08
C ALA A 334 7.18 -15.04 -20.54
N THR A 335 8.24 -15.14 -19.75
CA THR A 335 8.17 -15.12 -18.28
C THR A 335 7.70 -13.74 -17.80
N VAL A 336 8.26 -12.66 -18.35
CA VAL A 336 7.88 -11.29 -17.99
C VAL A 336 6.43 -10.99 -18.31
N LEU A 337 5.89 -11.50 -19.43
CA LEU A 337 4.50 -11.24 -19.84
C LEU A 337 3.47 -12.02 -19.02
N HIS A 338 3.78 -13.25 -18.63
CA HIS A 338 2.76 -14.18 -18.12
C HIS A 338 2.88 -14.51 -16.64
N SER A 339 4.05 -14.32 -16.01
CA SER A 339 4.26 -14.64 -14.59
C SER A 339 4.41 -13.39 -13.73
N GLN A 340 4.28 -13.57 -12.42
CA GLN A 340 4.62 -12.57 -11.44
C GLN A 340 6.03 -12.80 -10.83
N GLY A 341 6.83 -13.59 -11.52
CA GLY A 341 8.22 -13.88 -11.17
C GLY A 341 8.39 -14.80 -9.97
N ARG A 342 9.59 -14.76 -9.40
CA ARG A 342 10.02 -15.65 -8.31
C ARG A 342 10.17 -14.88 -6.98
N PRO A 343 10.12 -15.56 -5.83
CA PRO A 343 10.42 -14.94 -4.54
C PRO A 343 11.71 -14.11 -4.58
N MET A 344 11.67 -12.96 -3.90
CA MET A 344 12.81 -12.04 -3.80
C MET A 344 13.96 -12.67 -3.01
N SER A 345 13.61 -13.28 -1.89
CA SER A 345 14.57 -13.88 -0.97
C SER A 345 14.72 -15.38 -1.25
N PRO A 346 15.95 -15.90 -1.30
CA PRO A 346 16.18 -17.34 -1.33
C PRO A 346 15.80 -18.03 -0.02
N LEU A 347 15.49 -17.26 1.02
CA LEU A 347 15.03 -17.74 2.33
C LEU A 347 13.49 -17.72 2.45
N ASP A 348 12.77 -17.30 1.42
CA ASP A 348 11.33 -17.42 1.39
C ASP A 348 10.93 -18.88 1.14
N GLU A 349 10.12 -19.41 2.04
CA GLU A 349 9.49 -20.70 1.89
C GLU A 349 8.07 -20.48 1.39
N ILE A 350 7.72 -21.11 0.28
CA ILE A 350 6.39 -21.04 -0.32
C ILE A 350 5.86 -22.43 -0.56
N HIS A 351 4.58 -22.66 -0.27
CA HIS A 351 3.85 -23.88 -0.57
C HIS A 351 2.59 -23.53 -1.34
N VAL A 352 2.26 -24.36 -2.31
CA VAL A 352 0.97 -24.31 -3.01
C VAL A 352 0.20 -25.54 -2.58
N VAL A 353 -0.93 -25.33 -1.92
CA VAL A 353 -1.64 -26.41 -1.21
C VAL A 353 -3.11 -26.50 -1.62
N ASP A 354 -3.70 -27.70 -1.43
CA ASP A 354 -5.13 -27.97 -1.57
C ASP A 354 -5.95 -27.45 -0.36
N GLU A 355 -7.23 -27.79 -0.29
CA GLU A 355 -8.13 -27.39 0.81
C GLU A 355 -7.75 -28.05 2.15
N GLU A 356 -7.10 -29.21 2.13
CA GLU A 356 -6.59 -29.95 3.28
C GLU A 356 -5.17 -29.54 3.70
N GLU A 357 -4.60 -28.51 3.04
CA GLU A 357 -3.22 -28.00 3.23
C GLU A 357 -2.12 -29.00 2.86
N ASN A 358 -2.36 -29.94 1.94
CA ASN A 358 -1.34 -30.77 1.34
C ASN A 358 -0.75 -30.09 0.10
N ASP A 359 0.55 -30.24 -0.14
CA ASP A 359 1.19 -29.71 -1.34
C ASP A 359 0.56 -30.32 -2.60
N VAL A 360 0.21 -29.47 -3.57
CA VAL A 360 -0.26 -29.90 -4.90
C VAL A 360 0.92 -30.26 -5.80
N ALA A 361 0.66 -30.96 -6.90
CA ALA A 361 1.70 -31.29 -7.86
C ALA A 361 2.22 -29.99 -8.56
N PRO A 362 3.51 -29.96 -8.99
CA PRO A 362 4.06 -28.84 -9.73
C PRO A 362 3.21 -28.48 -10.96
N GLY A 363 2.87 -27.20 -11.10
CA GLY A 363 2.01 -26.69 -12.17
C GLY A 363 0.51 -26.72 -11.87
N GLU A 364 0.08 -27.39 -10.81
CA GLU A 364 -1.31 -27.34 -10.36
C GLU A 364 -1.60 -26.06 -9.55
N THR A 365 -2.85 -25.64 -9.57
CA THR A 365 -3.33 -24.45 -8.85
C THR A 365 -3.74 -24.81 -7.43
N GLY A 366 -3.28 -24.05 -6.46
CA GLY A 366 -3.66 -24.19 -5.06
C GLY A 366 -3.50 -22.89 -4.28
N GLN A 367 -3.75 -22.96 -2.98
CA GLN A 367 -3.62 -21.85 -2.05
C GLN A 367 -2.15 -21.57 -1.75
N LEU A 368 -1.76 -20.30 -1.78
CA LEU A 368 -0.40 -19.89 -1.45
C LEU A 368 -0.22 -19.75 0.07
N LEU A 369 0.70 -20.54 0.62
CA LEU A 369 1.25 -20.35 1.95
C LEU A 369 2.67 -19.81 1.85
N THR A 370 3.04 -18.90 2.73
CA THR A 370 4.40 -18.32 2.73
C THR A 370 4.95 -18.13 4.14
N ARG A 371 6.25 -18.30 4.25
CA ARG A 371 7.04 -18.01 5.44
C ARG A 371 8.41 -17.52 5.00
N GLY A 372 8.92 -16.48 5.63
CA GLY A 372 10.25 -15.95 5.28
C GLY A 372 10.78 -15.02 6.36
N PRO A 373 12.04 -14.57 6.21
CA PRO A 373 12.70 -13.76 7.24
C PRO A 373 12.05 -12.39 7.44
N TYR A 374 11.33 -11.90 6.44
CA TYR A 374 10.61 -10.63 6.47
C TYR A 374 9.07 -10.80 6.39
N THR A 375 8.56 -12.02 6.53
CA THR A 375 7.13 -12.28 6.68
C THR A 375 6.73 -12.05 8.15
N ILE A 376 5.63 -11.33 8.38
CA ILE A 376 5.14 -11.08 9.74
C ILE A 376 4.71 -12.37 10.43
N THR A 377 4.75 -12.37 11.74
CA THR A 377 4.29 -13.49 12.58
C THR A 377 2.90 -13.25 13.18
N GLY A 378 2.30 -12.11 12.89
CA GLY A 378 0.96 -11.74 13.33
C GLY A 378 0.64 -10.28 13.08
N TYR A 379 -0.65 -9.98 12.94
CA TYR A 379 -1.19 -8.64 12.88
C TYR A 379 -1.26 -8.02 14.28
N TYR A 380 -1.11 -6.72 14.35
CA TYR A 380 -1.14 -5.97 15.58
C TYR A 380 -2.52 -6.05 16.26
N ARG A 381 -2.55 -6.47 17.52
CA ARG A 381 -3.75 -6.60 18.36
C ARG A 381 -4.91 -7.38 17.71
N ALA A 382 -4.62 -8.43 16.95
CA ALA A 382 -5.62 -9.23 16.24
C ALA A 382 -5.53 -10.74 16.53
N PRO A 383 -5.60 -11.20 17.80
CA PRO A 383 -5.33 -12.60 18.17
C PRO A 383 -6.25 -13.60 17.48
N GLU A 384 -7.55 -13.33 17.41
CA GLU A 384 -8.51 -14.22 16.75
C GLU A 384 -8.27 -14.34 15.24
N HIS A 385 -7.86 -13.23 14.61
CA HIS A 385 -7.50 -13.25 13.20
C HIS A 385 -6.19 -13.99 12.97
N ASN A 386 -5.19 -13.76 13.83
CA ASN A 386 -3.88 -14.41 13.76
C ASN A 386 -4.00 -15.94 13.87
N ALA A 387 -4.86 -16.45 14.72
CA ALA A 387 -5.13 -17.88 14.84
C ALA A 387 -5.62 -18.53 13.52
N ARG A 388 -6.24 -17.75 12.63
CA ARG A 388 -6.74 -18.21 11.32
C ARG A 388 -5.79 -17.86 10.16
N ALA A 389 -5.04 -16.77 10.30
CA ALA A 389 -4.17 -16.27 9.24
C ALA A 389 -2.84 -17.03 9.15
N PHE A 390 -2.45 -17.73 10.22
CA PHE A 390 -1.19 -18.46 10.25
C PHE A 390 -1.44 -19.94 10.54
N THR A 391 -0.62 -20.83 9.94
CA THR A 391 -0.61 -22.25 10.26
C THR A 391 0.12 -22.50 11.59
N ALA A 392 -0.03 -23.69 12.16
CA ALA A 392 0.73 -24.09 13.35
C ALA A 392 2.25 -24.08 13.12
N GLN A 393 2.70 -24.26 11.89
CA GLN A 393 4.10 -24.19 11.46
C GLN A 393 4.58 -22.75 11.20
N GLY A 394 3.68 -21.76 11.31
CA GLY A 394 3.96 -20.33 11.14
C GLY A 394 3.98 -19.85 9.68
N PHE A 395 3.38 -20.59 8.76
CA PHE A 395 3.12 -20.09 7.41
C PHE A 395 1.94 -19.13 7.42
N TYR A 396 2.09 -18.03 6.70
CA TYR A 396 1.01 -17.08 6.46
C TYR A 396 0.12 -17.58 5.30
N ARG A 397 -1.19 -17.65 5.53
CA ARG A 397 -2.20 -17.96 4.52
C ARG A 397 -2.52 -16.69 3.74
N THR A 398 -2.01 -16.56 2.53
CA THR A 398 -2.15 -15.32 1.74
C THR A 398 -3.58 -15.08 1.27
N GLY A 399 -4.33 -16.16 1.06
CA GLY A 399 -5.66 -16.14 0.45
C GLY A 399 -5.63 -15.98 -1.06
N ASP A 400 -4.44 -16.08 -1.69
CA ASP A 400 -4.29 -16.11 -3.12
C ASP A 400 -4.21 -17.55 -3.64
N ASN A 401 -4.86 -17.85 -4.78
CA ASN A 401 -4.67 -19.06 -5.55
C ASN A 401 -3.60 -18.82 -6.60
N VAL A 402 -2.60 -19.68 -6.60
CA VAL A 402 -1.44 -19.58 -7.49
C VAL A 402 -1.06 -20.95 -8.04
N ARG A 403 -0.26 -20.97 -9.07
CA ARG A 403 0.54 -22.12 -9.48
C ARG A 403 2.00 -21.72 -9.60
N LEU A 404 2.89 -22.69 -9.49
CA LEU A 404 4.34 -22.53 -9.71
C LEU A 404 4.75 -23.35 -10.92
N ASP A 405 5.63 -22.80 -11.75
CA ASP A 405 6.31 -23.58 -12.78
C ASP A 405 7.58 -24.26 -12.21
N GLU A 406 8.23 -25.09 -13.02
CA GLU A 406 9.47 -25.80 -12.65
C GLU A 406 10.65 -24.86 -12.34
N ALA A 407 10.63 -23.63 -12.85
CA ALA A 407 11.62 -22.60 -12.57
C ALA A 407 11.30 -21.79 -11.30
N GLY A 408 10.17 -22.08 -10.62
CA GLY A 408 9.71 -21.40 -9.43
C GLY A 408 9.03 -20.06 -9.70
N ASN A 409 8.64 -19.77 -10.95
CA ASN A 409 7.84 -18.60 -11.26
C ASN A 409 6.41 -18.80 -10.80
N LEU A 410 5.88 -17.77 -10.16
CA LEU A 410 4.53 -17.73 -9.61
C LEU A 410 3.55 -17.11 -10.62
N TYR A 411 2.41 -17.76 -10.78
CA TYR A 411 1.30 -17.29 -11.60
C TYR A 411 0.07 -17.13 -10.71
N VAL A 412 -0.43 -15.92 -10.61
CA VAL A 412 -1.65 -15.63 -9.83
C VAL A 412 -2.87 -16.02 -10.65
N GLU A 413 -3.66 -16.98 -10.14
CA GLU A 413 -4.87 -17.49 -10.79
C GLU A 413 -6.15 -16.86 -10.20
N GLY A 414 -6.08 -16.30 -8.99
CA GLY A 414 -7.21 -15.62 -8.36
C GLY A 414 -7.10 -15.51 -6.84
N ARG A 415 -8.23 -15.23 -6.20
CA ARG A 415 -8.31 -15.18 -4.73
C ARG A 415 -9.40 -16.10 -4.20
N ILE A 416 -9.10 -16.70 -3.04
CA ILE A 416 -10.04 -17.59 -2.33
C ILE A 416 -11.16 -16.78 -1.68
N LYS A 417 -10.86 -15.56 -1.21
CA LYS A 417 -11.79 -14.67 -0.52
C LYS A 417 -12.26 -13.56 -1.45
N GLU A 418 -13.50 -13.13 -1.25
CA GLU A 418 -14.18 -12.06 -1.95
C GLU A 418 -13.53 -10.70 -1.69
N GLN A 419 -12.34 -10.50 -2.23
CA GLN A 419 -11.64 -9.24 -2.23
C GLN A 419 -11.69 -8.65 -3.64
N ILE A 420 -12.00 -7.39 -3.73
CA ILE A 420 -12.12 -6.63 -4.98
C ILE A 420 -10.83 -5.84 -5.16
N ASN A 421 -10.15 -6.04 -6.28
CA ASN A 421 -8.94 -5.30 -6.64
C ASN A 421 -9.27 -4.14 -7.58
N ARG A 422 -9.73 -3.04 -7.01
CA ARG A 422 -10.14 -1.87 -7.77
C ARG A 422 -9.00 -0.88 -7.92
N ALA A 423 -8.48 -0.73 -9.13
CA ALA A 423 -7.36 0.19 -9.45
C ALA A 423 -6.14 0.03 -8.52
N GLY A 424 -5.84 -1.21 -8.10
CA GLY A 424 -4.75 -1.52 -7.18
C GLY A 424 -5.12 -1.49 -5.68
N GLU A 425 -6.27 -0.92 -5.34
CA GLU A 425 -6.80 -0.93 -3.97
C GLU A 425 -7.52 -2.26 -3.68
N LYS A 426 -7.21 -2.83 -2.52
CA LYS A 426 -7.79 -4.09 -2.04
C LYS A 426 -8.98 -3.81 -1.14
N ILE A 427 -10.19 -4.11 -1.61
CA ILE A 427 -11.44 -3.81 -0.93
C ILE A 427 -12.12 -5.12 -0.52
N ALA A 428 -12.43 -5.25 0.76
CA ALA A 428 -13.25 -6.37 1.22
C ALA A 428 -14.71 -6.15 0.86
N ALA A 429 -15.34 -7.08 0.13
CA ALA A 429 -16.77 -7.03 -0.16
C ALA A 429 -17.60 -6.86 1.14
N ALA A 430 -17.26 -7.60 2.18
CA ALA A 430 -17.92 -7.54 3.49
C ALA A 430 -17.83 -6.17 4.17
N GLU A 431 -16.77 -5.39 3.93
CA GLU A 431 -16.66 -4.03 4.44
C GLU A 431 -17.69 -3.11 3.79
N VAL A 432 -17.82 -3.18 2.48
CA VAL A 432 -18.81 -2.39 1.72
C VAL A 432 -20.22 -2.83 2.10
N GLU A 433 -20.46 -4.14 2.23
CA GLU A 433 -21.74 -4.71 2.71
C GLU A 433 -22.09 -4.16 4.10
N SER A 434 -21.14 -4.14 5.05
CA SER A 434 -21.35 -3.62 6.40
C SER A 434 -21.76 -2.13 6.41
N VAL A 435 -21.21 -1.33 5.50
CA VAL A 435 -21.60 0.10 5.40
C VAL A 435 -22.98 0.25 4.76
N LEU A 436 -23.26 -0.51 3.69
CA LEU A 436 -24.57 -0.52 3.03
C LEU A 436 -25.69 -0.91 3.99
N MET A 437 -25.47 -1.92 4.83
CA MET A 437 -26.44 -2.40 5.84
C MET A 437 -26.79 -1.37 6.94
N ARG A 438 -26.04 -0.28 7.07
CA ARG A 438 -26.36 0.83 7.99
C ARG A 438 -27.38 1.82 7.39
N LEU A 439 -27.67 1.71 6.11
CA LEU A 439 -28.66 2.55 5.44
C LEU A 439 -30.07 2.02 5.72
N GLU A 440 -30.99 2.88 6.16
CA GLU A 440 -32.37 2.51 6.48
C GLU A 440 -33.17 1.94 5.30
N ASP A 441 -32.75 2.28 4.07
CA ASP A 441 -33.39 1.79 2.83
C ASP A 441 -32.94 0.38 2.43
N VAL A 442 -31.87 -0.13 3.07
CA VAL A 442 -31.26 -1.44 2.73
C VAL A 442 -31.75 -2.49 3.71
N LYS A 443 -32.50 -3.47 3.21
CA LYS A 443 -32.93 -4.65 3.96
C LYS A 443 -31.82 -5.69 4.03
N ASP A 444 -31.16 -5.91 2.89
CA ASP A 444 -30.06 -6.87 2.77
C ASP A 444 -29.20 -6.49 1.55
N CYS A 445 -27.91 -6.84 1.56
CA CYS A 445 -27.03 -6.57 0.43
C CYS A 445 -25.95 -7.64 0.28
N ALA A 446 -25.48 -7.77 -0.96
CA ALA A 446 -24.32 -8.58 -1.31
C ALA A 446 -23.43 -7.81 -2.28
N VAL A 447 -22.14 -7.83 -2.05
CA VAL A 447 -21.15 -7.14 -2.89
C VAL A 447 -20.25 -8.16 -3.55
N VAL A 448 -20.03 -7.97 -4.86
CA VAL A 448 -19.17 -8.83 -5.68
C VAL A 448 -18.23 -7.98 -6.54
N ALA A 449 -17.11 -8.58 -6.93
CA ALA A 449 -16.25 -8.05 -7.98
C ALA A 449 -16.85 -8.37 -9.36
N ALA A 450 -16.70 -7.45 -10.30
CA ALA A 450 -16.88 -7.73 -11.72
C ALA A 450 -15.73 -7.12 -12.53
N PRO A 451 -15.28 -7.77 -13.62
CA PRO A 451 -14.19 -7.25 -14.45
C PRO A 451 -14.49 -5.85 -14.98
N ASP A 452 -13.48 -5.02 -15.00
CA ASP A 452 -13.51 -3.66 -15.55
C ASP A 452 -12.23 -3.37 -16.32
N LYS A 453 -12.34 -2.76 -17.50
CA LYS A 453 -11.19 -2.50 -18.39
C LYS A 453 -10.22 -1.48 -17.82
N LEU A 454 -10.69 -0.50 -17.05
CA LEU A 454 -9.87 0.58 -16.49
C LEU A 454 -9.43 0.28 -15.06
N LEU A 455 -10.35 -0.26 -14.26
CA LEU A 455 -10.13 -0.46 -12.82
C LEU A 455 -9.56 -1.84 -12.49
N GLY A 456 -9.48 -2.76 -13.47
CA GLY A 456 -9.22 -4.18 -13.25
C GLY A 456 -10.49 -4.88 -12.77
N GLU A 457 -10.97 -4.48 -11.59
CA GLU A 457 -12.26 -4.89 -11.06
C GLU A 457 -13.05 -3.68 -10.58
N ARG A 458 -14.37 -3.73 -10.71
CA ARG A 458 -15.32 -2.77 -10.15
C ARG A 458 -16.14 -3.39 -9.02
N ILE A 459 -16.60 -2.54 -8.12
CA ILE A 459 -17.46 -2.92 -7.00
C ILE A 459 -18.90 -2.95 -7.48
N CYS A 460 -19.55 -4.11 -7.41
CA CYS A 460 -20.96 -4.28 -7.76
C CYS A 460 -21.76 -4.64 -6.51
N ALA A 461 -22.64 -3.76 -6.07
CA ALA A 461 -23.54 -3.98 -4.94
C ALA A 461 -24.92 -4.39 -5.42
N PHE A 462 -25.41 -5.53 -4.94
CA PHE A 462 -26.79 -5.97 -5.09
C PHE A 462 -27.53 -5.70 -3.79
N ILE A 463 -28.71 -5.10 -3.88
CA ILE A 463 -29.47 -4.62 -2.73
C ILE A 463 -30.89 -5.15 -2.80
N ILE A 464 -31.37 -5.74 -1.71
CA ILE A 464 -32.79 -5.92 -1.43
C ILE A 464 -33.23 -4.71 -0.61
N ALA A 465 -34.09 -3.89 -1.20
CA ALA A 465 -34.54 -2.66 -0.56
C ALA A 465 -35.58 -2.93 0.55
N GLN A 466 -35.52 -2.16 1.64
CA GLN A 466 -36.51 -2.18 2.72
C GLN A 466 -37.79 -1.45 2.34
N ARG A 467 -37.66 -0.42 1.50
CA ARG A 467 -38.76 0.43 1.01
C ARG A 467 -38.56 0.68 -0.49
N THR A 468 -39.29 1.61 -1.09
CA THR A 468 -39.05 2.04 -2.46
C THR A 468 -37.57 2.33 -2.67
N PRO A 469 -36.88 1.66 -3.64
CA PRO A 469 -35.46 1.82 -3.82
C PRO A 469 -35.08 3.27 -4.05
N SER A 470 -34.10 3.76 -3.30
CA SER A 470 -33.39 5.01 -3.65
C SER A 470 -32.67 4.80 -4.98
N ASP A 471 -32.59 5.84 -5.81
CA ASP A 471 -31.76 5.74 -7.00
C ASP A 471 -30.25 5.67 -6.65
N TYR A 472 -29.42 5.30 -7.64
CA TYR A 472 -27.98 5.19 -7.48
C TYR A 472 -27.35 6.47 -6.89
N GLN A 473 -27.79 7.64 -7.36
CA GLN A 473 -27.22 8.92 -6.95
C GLN A 473 -27.53 9.23 -5.47
N GLN A 474 -28.74 8.93 -5.04
CA GLN A 474 -29.15 9.13 -3.64
C GLN A 474 -28.39 8.19 -2.70
N LEU A 475 -28.24 6.91 -3.07
CA LEU A 475 -27.43 5.97 -2.28
C LEU A 475 -25.97 6.40 -2.20
N ARG A 476 -25.39 6.80 -3.32
CA ARG A 476 -24.02 7.32 -3.36
C ARG A 476 -23.84 8.53 -2.44
N GLN A 477 -24.77 9.49 -2.47
CA GLN A 477 -24.71 10.65 -1.60
C GLN A 477 -24.80 10.26 -0.11
N LYS A 478 -25.67 9.30 0.24
CA LYS A 478 -25.75 8.77 1.61
C LYS A 478 -24.42 8.14 2.05
N LEU A 479 -23.80 7.31 1.21
CA LEU A 479 -22.51 6.71 1.48
C LEU A 479 -21.40 7.77 1.68
N VAL A 480 -21.37 8.80 0.83
CA VAL A 480 -20.42 9.92 1.00
C VAL A 480 -20.63 10.62 2.34
N ARG A 481 -21.88 10.90 2.72
CA ARG A 481 -22.21 11.52 4.03
C ARG A 481 -21.83 10.65 5.23
N MET A 482 -21.82 9.34 5.07
CA MET A 482 -21.34 8.41 6.10
C MET A 482 -19.80 8.38 6.22
N GLY A 483 -19.07 9.03 5.32
CA GLY A 483 -17.62 9.14 5.37
C GLY A 483 -16.89 7.91 4.85
N ILE A 484 -17.50 7.10 3.98
CA ILE A 484 -16.80 6.04 3.27
C ILE A 484 -15.81 6.66 2.27
N SER A 485 -14.64 6.04 2.13
CA SER A 485 -13.67 6.47 1.12
C SER A 485 -14.23 6.31 -0.29
N ALA A 486 -13.96 7.30 -1.16
CA ALA A 486 -14.56 7.37 -2.50
C ALA A 486 -14.29 6.11 -3.35
N TRP A 487 -13.12 5.50 -3.20
CA TRP A 487 -12.70 4.30 -3.90
C TRP A 487 -13.39 3.01 -3.43
N LYS A 488 -14.10 3.05 -2.28
CA LYS A 488 -14.94 1.96 -1.75
C LYS A 488 -16.42 2.11 -2.11
N ILE A 489 -16.82 3.21 -2.72
CA ILE A 489 -18.22 3.40 -3.16
C ILE A 489 -18.48 2.46 -4.33
N PRO A 490 -19.59 1.68 -4.32
CA PRO A 490 -19.91 0.80 -5.43
C PRO A 490 -19.98 1.54 -6.77
N ASP A 491 -19.34 0.98 -7.80
CA ASP A 491 -19.39 1.49 -9.17
C ASP A 491 -20.70 1.15 -9.86
N GLN A 492 -21.32 0.04 -9.43
CA GLN A 492 -22.62 -0.44 -9.91
C GLN A 492 -23.50 -0.83 -8.73
N ILE A 493 -24.75 -0.39 -8.73
CA ILE A 493 -25.76 -0.77 -7.74
C ILE A 493 -26.96 -1.35 -8.47
N GLU A 494 -27.39 -2.53 -8.06
CA GLU A 494 -28.50 -3.28 -8.63
C GLU A 494 -29.50 -3.66 -7.55
N PHE A 495 -30.79 -3.47 -7.84
CA PHE A 495 -31.84 -3.87 -6.93
C PHE A 495 -32.40 -5.23 -7.32
N LEU A 496 -32.55 -6.11 -6.33
CA LEU A 496 -33.16 -7.42 -6.46
C LEU A 496 -34.36 -7.53 -5.52
N THR A 497 -35.32 -8.34 -5.93
CA THR A 497 -36.46 -8.73 -5.07
C THR A 497 -36.18 -9.98 -4.27
N HIS A 498 -35.28 -10.86 -4.78
CA HIS A 498 -34.88 -12.12 -4.17
C HIS A 498 -33.44 -12.43 -4.49
N TRP A 499 -32.76 -13.10 -3.59
CA TRP A 499 -31.40 -13.61 -3.83
C TRP A 499 -31.39 -14.82 -4.75
N PRO A 500 -30.46 -14.91 -5.71
CA PRO A 500 -30.08 -16.21 -6.25
C PRO A 500 -29.39 -17.00 -5.14
N LEU A 501 -29.91 -18.22 -4.89
CA LEU A 501 -29.40 -19.07 -3.81
C LEU A 501 -28.65 -20.27 -4.39
N THR A 502 -27.58 -20.68 -3.69
CA THR A 502 -26.91 -21.96 -3.90
C THR A 502 -27.82 -23.12 -3.46
N ALA A 503 -27.46 -24.36 -3.82
CA ALA A 503 -28.19 -25.56 -3.40
C ALA A 503 -28.33 -25.72 -1.87
N VAL A 504 -27.42 -25.06 -1.11
CA VAL A 504 -27.43 -25.08 0.37
C VAL A 504 -28.09 -23.82 0.98
N GLY A 505 -28.76 -23.01 0.18
CA GLY A 505 -29.56 -21.86 0.64
C GLY A 505 -28.74 -20.58 0.95
N LYS A 506 -27.47 -20.51 0.56
CA LYS A 506 -26.65 -19.30 0.68
C LYS A 506 -26.76 -18.42 -0.57
N VAL A 507 -26.53 -17.12 -0.43
CA VAL A 507 -26.45 -16.20 -1.59
C VAL A 507 -25.39 -16.68 -2.57
N ASP A 508 -25.79 -16.88 -3.83
CA ASP A 508 -24.91 -17.31 -4.92
C ASP A 508 -24.17 -16.10 -5.53
N LYS A 509 -23.05 -15.76 -4.94
CA LYS A 509 -22.22 -14.64 -5.41
C LYS A 509 -21.64 -14.85 -6.81
N LYS A 510 -21.41 -16.09 -7.24
CA LYS A 510 -20.98 -16.36 -8.63
C LYS A 510 -22.08 -15.96 -9.63
N ARG A 511 -23.33 -16.26 -9.30
CA ARG A 511 -24.48 -15.83 -10.10
C ARG A 511 -24.64 -14.30 -10.09
N LEU A 512 -24.42 -13.65 -8.95
CA LEU A 512 -24.44 -12.18 -8.86
C LEU A 512 -23.33 -11.55 -9.71
N THR A 513 -22.11 -12.08 -9.72
CA THR A 513 -21.03 -11.62 -10.60
C THR A 513 -21.44 -11.74 -12.09
N ALA A 514 -22.04 -12.87 -12.49
CA ALA A 514 -22.51 -13.04 -13.86
C ALA A 514 -23.60 -12.00 -14.23
N LEU A 515 -24.54 -11.74 -13.32
CA LEU A 515 -25.57 -10.70 -13.49
C LEU A 515 -24.98 -9.30 -13.59
N ALA A 516 -23.95 -8.99 -12.79
CA ALA A 516 -23.28 -7.70 -12.85
C ALA A 516 -22.63 -7.45 -14.23
N ILE A 517 -21.99 -8.46 -14.79
CA ILE A 517 -21.38 -8.39 -16.13
C ILE A 517 -22.44 -8.22 -17.22
N GLU A 518 -23.53 -8.99 -17.16
CA GLU A 518 -24.59 -8.95 -18.13
C GLU A 518 -25.28 -7.57 -18.17
N ARG A 519 -25.70 -7.05 -17.02
CA ARG A 519 -26.42 -5.78 -16.93
C ARG A 519 -25.56 -4.57 -17.31
N TYR A 520 -24.26 -4.61 -17.00
CA TYR A 520 -23.34 -3.55 -17.41
C TYR A 520 -23.20 -3.45 -18.93
N ARG A 521 -23.17 -4.59 -19.64
CA ARG A 521 -23.13 -4.61 -21.11
C ARG A 521 -24.39 -3.97 -21.74
N HIS A 522 -25.53 -4.14 -21.11
CA HIS A 522 -26.80 -3.54 -21.59
C HIS A 522 -26.93 -2.04 -21.27
N SER A 523 -26.28 -1.53 -20.22
CA SER A 523 -26.28 -0.10 -19.88
C SER A 523 -25.23 0.72 -20.64
N ALA A 524 -24.27 0.07 -21.28
CA ALA A 524 -23.19 0.70 -22.06
C ALA A 524 -23.50 0.72 -23.60
N GLN A 525 -24.63 0.16 -24.05
CA GLN A 525 -25.20 0.30 -25.38
C GLN A 525 -26.30 1.36 -25.39
#